data_ef959ed0f587c324a63db7e3888909fe
#
_entry.id   ef959ed0f587c324a63db7e3888909fe
#
_cell.length_a   1.000
_cell.length_b   1.000
_cell.length_c   1.000
_cell.angle_alpha   90.00
_cell.angle_beta   90.00
_cell.angle_gamma   90.00
#
_symmetry.space_group_name_H-M   'P 1'
#
loop_
_entity.id
_entity.type
_entity.pdbx_description
1 polymer ?
#
loop_
_entity_poly.entity_id
_entity_poly.type
_entity_poly.pdbx_seq_one_letter_code
_entity_poly.pdbx_strand_id
1 'polypeptide(L)'
;MATALHHLSDYDSSQVPDASNMCFGIVVAEWNKEITSALLDGTVKTLEKHGTLPENIHVKTVPGSFELVYGAQQLCKSESFDAVIILGCVIRGETPHFDYICQGVTYGIARLNASQNTPVIYGLLTVNDLQQAQDRSGGKLGNKGEECAVDAIKMAKF
;
A
#
# COMPACT_ATOMS: atom_id res chain seq x y z
N MET A 1 -4.72 5.83 -7.87
CA MET A 1 -5.69 5.98 -8.96
C MET A 1 -5.20 5.29 -10.21
N ALA A 2 -6.06 4.68 -11.01
CA ALA A 2 -5.65 3.94 -12.20
C ALA A 2 -5.85 4.81 -13.45
N THR A 3 -4.75 5.22 -14.08
CA THR A 3 -4.76 5.84 -15.41
C THR A 3 -3.69 5.21 -16.27
N ALA A 4 -3.99 5.00 -17.55
CA ALA A 4 -3.10 4.29 -18.49
C ALA A 4 -1.82 5.06 -18.84
N LEU A 5 -1.72 6.35 -18.50
CA LEU A 5 -0.64 7.24 -18.92
C LEU A 5 0.12 7.86 -17.74
N HIS A 6 -0.18 7.47 -16.50
CA HIS A 6 0.48 8.00 -15.32
C HIS A 6 1.55 7.02 -14.81
N HIS A 7 2.78 7.51 -14.64
CA HIS A 7 3.86 6.77 -13.98
C HIS A 7 3.68 6.85 -12.46
N LEU A 8 3.64 5.72 -11.77
CA LEU A 8 3.27 5.63 -10.35
C LEU A 8 4.27 6.32 -9.40
N SER A 9 5.51 6.48 -9.84
CA SER A 9 6.55 7.21 -9.09
C SER A 9 6.67 8.68 -9.49
N ASP A 10 5.77 9.19 -10.36
CA ASP A 10 5.80 10.58 -10.82
C ASP A 10 4.92 11.44 -9.93
N TYR A 11 5.55 12.23 -9.07
CA TYR A 11 4.88 13.18 -8.17
C TYR A 11 5.77 14.40 -7.90
N ASP A 12 5.14 15.54 -7.63
CA ASP A 12 5.86 16.73 -7.18
C ASP A 12 6.24 16.62 -5.71
N SER A 13 7.53 16.38 -5.46
CA SER A 13 8.10 16.22 -4.12
C SER A 13 7.90 17.47 -3.24
N SER A 14 7.78 18.66 -3.84
CA SER A 14 7.56 19.91 -3.10
C SER A 14 6.15 20.04 -2.51
N GLN A 15 5.21 19.21 -3.01
CA GLN A 15 3.83 19.16 -2.54
C GLN A 15 3.59 18.05 -1.50
N VAL A 16 4.63 17.31 -1.13
CA VAL A 16 4.54 16.27 -0.09
C VAL A 16 4.95 16.88 1.24
N PRO A 17 4.11 16.82 2.27
CA PRO A 17 4.46 17.33 3.59
C PRO A 17 5.71 16.66 4.19
N ASP A 18 6.40 17.34 5.10
CA ASP A 18 7.44 16.74 5.92
C ASP A 18 6.84 15.67 6.84
N ALA A 19 7.42 14.47 6.82
CA ALA A 19 6.96 13.30 7.54
C ALA A 19 7.88 12.92 8.74
N SER A 20 8.78 13.80 9.15
CA SER A 20 9.78 13.54 10.21
C SER A 20 9.20 13.14 11.56
N ASN A 21 7.98 13.61 11.88
CA ASN A 21 7.28 13.30 13.12
C ASN A 21 6.08 12.35 12.92
N MET A 22 5.99 11.69 11.75
CA MET A 22 4.89 10.78 11.46
C MET A 22 5.30 9.32 11.71
N CYS A 23 4.31 8.51 12.09
CA CYS A 23 4.45 7.07 12.33
C CYS A 23 3.52 6.29 11.39
N PHE A 24 4.07 5.29 10.68
CA PHE A 24 3.34 4.53 9.69
C PHE A 24 3.32 3.04 9.99
N GLY A 25 2.13 2.44 9.87
CA GLY A 25 1.96 1.00 9.86
C GLY A 25 1.91 0.47 8.43
N ILE A 26 2.61 -0.62 8.13
CA ILE A 26 2.58 -1.28 6.83
C ILE A 26 2.19 -2.74 7.03
N VAL A 27 1.14 -3.18 6.32
CA VAL A 27 0.77 -4.60 6.25
C VAL A 27 1.07 -5.12 4.86
N VAL A 28 1.94 -6.13 4.77
CA VAL A 28 2.37 -6.69 3.48
C VAL A 28 1.99 -8.17 3.37
N ALA A 29 1.39 -8.55 2.23
CA ALA A 29 1.06 -9.94 1.94
C ALA A 29 2.31 -10.73 1.53
N GLU A 30 2.47 -11.95 2.05
CA GLU A 30 3.58 -12.85 1.70
C GLU A 30 3.39 -13.46 0.30
N TRP A 31 2.16 -13.63 -0.15
CA TRP A 31 1.87 -14.16 -1.48
C TRP A 31 2.36 -13.21 -2.57
N ASN A 32 2.93 -13.75 -3.66
CA ASN A 32 3.64 -13.00 -4.70
C ASN A 32 4.82 -12.16 -4.15
N LYS A 33 5.65 -12.79 -3.33
CA LYS A 33 6.70 -12.16 -2.52
C LYS A 33 7.64 -11.26 -3.31
N GLU A 34 8.03 -11.64 -4.53
CA GLU A 34 8.89 -10.80 -5.38
C GLU A 34 8.26 -9.41 -5.62
N ILE A 35 6.98 -9.39 -5.92
CA ILE A 35 6.22 -8.16 -6.18
C ILE A 35 5.99 -7.37 -4.87
N THR A 36 5.50 -8.05 -3.83
CA THR A 36 5.17 -7.38 -2.57
C THR A 36 6.40 -6.84 -1.84
N SER A 37 7.56 -7.51 -1.96
CA SER A 37 8.82 -6.99 -1.43
C SER A 37 9.30 -5.75 -2.18
N ALA A 38 9.14 -5.69 -3.50
CA ALA A 38 9.48 -4.51 -4.30
C ALA A 38 8.55 -3.33 -3.98
N LEU A 39 7.25 -3.58 -3.73
CA LEU A 39 6.32 -2.56 -3.24
C LEU A 39 6.72 -2.03 -1.87
N LEU A 40 7.07 -2.92 -0.94
CA LEU A 40 7.53 -2.56 0.41
C LEU A 40 8.80 -1.70 0.37
N ASP A 41 9.78 -2.10 -0.43
CA ASP A 41 11.04 -1.35 -0.60
C ASP A 41 10.78 0.07 -1.13
N GLY A 42 9.93 0.20 -2.15
CA GLY A 42 9.52 1.51 -2.67
C GLY A 42 8.79 2.37 -1.64
N THR A 43 7.91 1.75 -0.85
CA THR A 43 7.17 2.43 0.22
C THR A 43 8.13 2.97 1.30
N VAL A 44 8.99 2.11 1.85
CA VAL A 44 9.92 2.48 2.93
C VAL A 44 10.87 3.58 2.48
N LYS A 45 11.53 3.40 1.32
CA LYS A 45 12.45 4.42 0.76
C LYS A 45 11.78 5.78 0.54
N THR A 46 10.51 5.77 0.14
CA THR A 46 9.77 7.02 -0.08
C THR A 46 9.39 7.69 1.23
N LEU A 47 8.95 6.94 2.24
CA LEU A 47 8.70 7.49 3.57
C LEU A 47 9.97 8.11 4.17
N GLU A 48 11.09 7.39 4.12
CA GLU A 48 12.40 7.89 4.59
C GLU A 48 12.86 9.13 3.81
N LYS A 49 12.71 9.14 2.50
CA LYS A 49 13.01 10.30 1.64
C LYS A 49 12.26 11.56 2.08
N HIS A 50 11.06 11.42 2.62
CA HIS A 50 10.24 12.53 3.14
C HIS A 50 10.39 12.77 4.65
N GLY A 51 11.40 12.16 5.27
CA GLY A 51 11.83 12.46 6.64
C GLY A 51 11.38 11.46 7.70
N THR A 52 10.54 10.46 7.39
CA THR A 52 10.12 9.47 8.38
C THR A 52 11.32 8.69 8.90
N LEU A 53 11.46 8.62 10.22
CA LEU A 53 12.54 7.86 10.86
C LEU A 53 12.28 6.35 10.73
N PRO A 54 13.31 5.50 10.54
CA PRO A 54 13.15 4.06 10.42
C PRO A 54 12.38 3.41 11.58
N GLU A 55 12.58 3.87 12.80
CA GLU A 55 11.87 3.42 14.02
C GLU A 55 10.38 3.73 14.02
N ASN A 56 9.93 4.66 13.18
CA ASN A 56 8.52 5.04 13.01
C ASN A 56 7.84 4.30 11.83
N ILE A 57 8.52 3.34 11.21
CA ILE A 57 7.98 2.51 10.12
C ILE A 57 7.81 1.08 10.63
N HIS A 58 6.58 0.68 10.90
CA HIS A 58 6.25 -0.62 11.50
C HIS A 58 5.68 -1.57 10.45
N VAL A 59 6.42 -2.62 10.12
CA VAL A 59 6.01 -3.61 9.10
C VAL A 59 5.50 -4.88 9.76
N LYS A 60 4.33 -5.34 9.33
CA LYS A 60 3.74 -6.65 9.68
C LYS A 60 3.40 -7.42 8.40
N THR A 61 3.57 -8.73 8.45
CA THR A 61 3.23 -9.63 7.34
C THR A 61 1.92 -10.36 7.58
N VAL A 62 1.22 -10.68 6.50
CA VAL A 62 0.04 -11.54 6.48
C VAL A 62 0.16 -12.56 5.35
N PRO A 63 -0.46 -13.76 5.46
CA PRO A 63 -0.26 -14.82 4.46
C PRO A 63 -0.65 -14.43 3.04
N GLY A 64 -1.78 -13.74 2.86
CA GLY A 64 -2.30 -13.38 1.55
C GLY A 64 -3.02 -12.04 1.52
N SER A 65 -3.48 -11.66 0.33
CA SER A 65 -4.11 -10.36 0.12
C SER A 65 -5.43 -10.21 0.89
N PHE A 66 -6.18 -11.29 1.10
CA PHE A 66 -7.45 -11.22 1.83
C PHE A 66 -7.26 -10.83 3.30
N GLU A 67 -6.17 -11.30 3.92
CA GLU A 67 -5.82 -11.02 5.31
C GLU A 67 -5.31 -9.59 5.55
N LEU A 68 -5.04 -8.82 4.49
CA LEU A 68 -4.64 -7.41 4.59
C LEU A 68 -5.69 -6.57 5.32
N VAL A 69 -6.97 -6.88 5.14
CA VAL A 69 -8.08 -6.18 5.84
C VAL A 69 -7.97 -6.38 7.35
N TYR A 70 -7.76 -7.63 7.79
CA TYR A 70 -7.59 -7.94 9.21
C TYR A 70 -6.32 -7.27 9.76
N GLY A 71 -5.19 -7.40 9.05
CA GLY A 71 -3.92 -6.80 9.46
C GLY A 71 -4.03 -5.29 9.62
N ALA A 72 -4.63 -4.59 8.65
CA ALA A 72 -4.86 -3.15 8.72
C ALA A 72 -5.74 -2.78 9.92
N GLN A 73 -6.84 -3.52 10.14
CA GLN A 73 -7.71 -3.28 11.28
C GLN A 73 -6.98 -3.43 12.63
N GLN A 74 -6.09 -4.44 12.75
CA GLN A 74 -5.33 -4.64 13.98
C GLN A 74 -4.34 -3.49 14.22
N LEU A 75 -3.62 -3.02 13.21
CA LEU A 75 -2.73 -1.88 13.35
C LEU A 75 -3.49 -0.61 13.75
N CYS A 76 -4.62 -0.33 13.11
CA CYS A 76 -5.45 0.83 13.47
C CYS A 76 -6.00 0.80 14.90
N LYS A 77 -6.07 -0.39 15.53
CA LYS A 77 -6.57 -0.55 16.92
C LYS A 77 -5.48 -0.56 17.98
N SER A 78 -4.29 -1.04 17.63
CA SER A 78 -3.24 -1.36 18.61
C SER A 78 -2.25 -0.24 18.86
N GLU A 79 -2.03 0.64 17.90
CA GLU A 79 -1.03 1.69 17.96
C GLU A 79 -1.55 2.98 17.29
N SER A 80 -0.97 4.11 17.70
CA SER A 80 -1.30 5.41 17.09
C SER A 80 -0.45 5.62 15.85
N PHE A 81 -0.94 5.16 14.70
CA PHE A 81 -0.36 5.47 13.40
C PHE A 81 -1.04 6.67 12.77
N ASP A 82 -0.27 7.52 12.10
CA ASP A 82 -0.79 8.62 11.28
C ASP A 82 -1.47 8.10 10.01
N ALA A 83 -0.96 6.99 9.45
CA ALA A 83 -1.64 6.21 8.41
C ALA A 83 -1.19 4.75 8.44
N VAL A 84 -2.02 3.86 7.88
CA VAL A 84 -1.70 2.45 7.63
C VAL A 84 -1.68 2.20 6.13
N ILE A 85 -0.69 1.48 5.62
CA ILE A 85 -0.55 1.13 4.20
C ILE A 85 -0.72 -0.38 4.05
N ILE A 86 -1.57 -0.83 3.15
CA ILE A 86 -1.64 -2.24 2.77
C ILE A 86 -0.91 -2.46 1.45
N LEU A 87 -0.09 -3.51 1.38
CA LEU A 87 0.66 -3.89 0.18
C LEU A 87 0.37 -5.34 -0.18
N GLY A 88 -0.08 -5.56 -1.39
CA GLY A 88 -0.40 -6.89 -1.88
C GLY A 88 -0.43 -6.96 -3.40
N CYS A 89 -0.55 -8.18 -3.93
CA CYS A 89 -0.68 -8.41 -5.36
C CYS A 89 -1.57 -9.62 -5.61
N VAL A 90 -2.62 -9.44 -6.39
CA VAL A 90 -3.47 -10.51 -6.91
C VAL A 90 -3.33 -10.56 -8.42
N ILE A 91 -2.86 -11.70 -8.92
CA ILE A 91 -2.74 -11.97 -10.35
C ILE A 91 -3.91 -12.87 -10.75
N ARG A 92 -4.58 -12.54 -11.85
CA ARG A 92 -5.74 -13.29 -12.35
C ARG A 92 -5.37 -14.73 -12.68
N GLY A 93 -6.07 -15.67 -12.07
CA GLY A 93 -6.03 -17.09 -12.39
C GLY A 93 -7.21 -17.52 -13.26
N GLU A 94 -7.40 -18.83 -13.40
CA GLU A 94 -8.44 -19.44 -14.27
C GLU A 94 -9.84 -19.37 -13.66
N THR A 95 -9.96 -19.18 -12.35
CA THR A 95 -11.23 -19.21 -11.62
C THR A 95 -11.68 -17.82 -11.20
N PRO A 96 -12.97 -17.64 -10.84
CA PRO A 96 -13.49 -16.36 -10.32
C PRO A 96 -12.87 -15.91 -8.99
N HIS A 97 -11.99 -16.70 -8.38
CA HIS A 97 -11.33 -16.39 -7.10
C HIS A 97 -10.69 -14.99 -7.10
N PHE A 98 -10.05 -14.61 -8.21
CA PHE A 98 -9.49 -13.26 -8.39
C PHE A 98 -10.51 -12.16 -8.08
N ASP A 99 -11.71 -12.27 -8.65
CA ASP A 99 -12.73 -11.23 -8.53
C ASP A 99 -13.24 -11.12 -7.09
N TYR A 100 -13.43 -12.26 -6.40
CA TYR A 100 -13.86 -12.28 -5.00
C TYR A 100 -12.77 -11.72 -4.06
N ILE A 101 -11.50 -12.06 -4.27
CA ILE A 101 -10.41 -11.51 -3.45
C ILE A 101 -10.30 -10.00 -3.66
N CYS A 102 -10.25 -9.53 -4.91
CA CYS A 102 -10.15 -8.10 -5.22
C CYS A 102 -11.31 -7.30 -4.64
N GLN A 103 -12.55 -7.77 -4.82
CA GLN A 103 -13.74 -7.12 -4.28
C GLN A 103 -13.77 -7.16 -2.76
N GLY A 104 -13.46 -8.31 -2.15
CA GLY A 104 -13.46 -8.48 -0.69
C GLY A 104 -12.48 -7.53 0.00
N VAL A 105 -11.25 -7.44 -0.50
CA VAL A 105 -10.25 -6.52 0.06
C VAL A 105 -10.65 -5.07 -0.17
N THR A 106 -11.07 -4.71 -1.38
CA THR A 106 -11.49 -3.34 -1.72
C THR A 106 -12.64 -2.87 -0.82
N TYR A 107 -13.68 -3.71 -0.67
CA TYR A 107 -14.82 -3.41 0.21
C TYR A 107 -14.40 -3.31 1.68
N GLY A 108 -13.55 -4.24 2.14
CA GLY A 108 -13.05 -4.24 3.52
C GLY A 108 -12.27 -2.97 3.85
N ILE A 109 -11.36 -2.54 2.99
CA ILE A 109 -10.57 -1.30 3.19
C ILE A 109 -11.45 -0.05 3.09
N ALA A 110 -12.37 0.00 2.12
CA ALA A 110 -13.32 1.12 2.02
C ALA A 110 -14.17 1.26 3.29
N ARG A 111 -14.62 0.13 3.87
CA ARG A 111 -15.37 0.12 5.13
C ARG A 111 -14.50 0.56 6.32
N LEU A 112 -13.24 0.14 6.40
CA LEU A 112 -12.33 0.61 7.43
C LEU A 112 -12.17 2.13 7.36
N ASN A 113 -11.87 2.69 6.20
CA ASN A 113 -11.73 4.14 6.00
C ASN A 113 -12.99 4.94 6.35
N ALA A 114 -14.18 4.35 6.18
CA ALA A 114 -15.44 5.00 6.53
C ALA A 114 -15.81 4.92 8.02
N SER A 115 -15.12 4.08 8.82
CA SER A 115 -15.51 3.74 10.19
C SER A 115 -14.45 4.02 11.25
N GLN A 116 -13.31 4.56 10.89
CA GLN A 116 -12.20 4.85 11.80
C GLN A 116 -11.45 6.13 11.41
N ASN A 117 -10.59 6.61 12.32
CA ASN A 117 -9.88 7.88 12.11
C ASN A 117 -8.55 7.72 11.37
N THR A 118 -7.85 6.58 11.53
CA THR A 118 -6.57 6.36 10.86
C THR A 118 -6.80 5.97 9.39
N PRO A 119 -6.30 6.74 8.41
CA PRO A 119 -6.47 6.41 7.00
C PRO A 119 -5.72 5.12 6.63
N VAL A 120 -6.37 4.25 5.85
CA VAL A 120 -5.76 3.04 5.31
C VAL A 120 -5.56 3.21 3.81
N ILE A 121 -4.31 3.18 3.38
CA ILE A 121 -3.91 3.40 1.98
C ILE A 121 -3.89 2.07 1.23
N TYR A 122 -4.50 2.07 0.05
CA TYR A 122 -4.73 0.86 -0.74
C TYR A 122 -3.60 0.61 -1.74
N GLY A 123 -2.63 -0.23 -1.38
CA GLY A 123 -1.50 -0.66 -2.22
C GLY A 123 -1.65 -2.09 -2.75
N LEU A 124 -2.88 -2.55 -3.03
CA LEU A 124 -3.11 -3.85 -3.64
C LEU A 124 -3.08 -3.74 -5.17
N LEU A 125 -2.11 -4.42 -5.80
CA LEU A 125 -2.11 -4.62 -7.25
C LEU A 125 -3.14 -5.70 -7.63
N THR A 126 -4.00 -5.38 -8.59
CA THR A 126 -4.99 -6.30 -9.18
C THR A 126 -4.73 -6.37 -10.68
N VAL A 127 -4.05 -7.40 -11.13
CA VAL A 127 -3.47 -7.48 -12.48
C VAL A 127 -3.84 -8.78 -13.18
N ASN A 128 -3.79 -8.78 -14.51
CA ASN A 128 -4.14 -9.96 -15.30
C ASN A 128 -2.97 -10.95 -15.44
N ASP A 129 -1.73 -10.47 -15.34
CA ASP A 129 -0.53 -11.30 -15.51
C ASP A 129 0.64 -10.76 -14.68
N LEU A 130 1.72 -11.56 -14.61
CA LEU A 130 2.92 -11.23 -13.85
C LEU A 130 3.63 -9.97 -14.40
N GLN A 131 3.64 -9.80 -15.73
CA GLN A 131 4.30 -8.64 -16.35
C GLN A 131 3.65 -7.32 -15.90
N GLN A 132 2.31 -7.28 -15.82
CA GLN A 132 1.61 -6.12 -15.30
C GLN A 132 1.94 -5.82 -13.83
N ALA A 133 2.19 -6.85 -13.02
CA ALA A 133 2.62 -6.69 -11.64
C ALA A 133 4.05 -6.11 -11.56
N GLN A 134 4.98 -6.68 -12.33
CA GLN A 134 6.38 -6.21 -12.42
C GLN A 134 6.46 -4.76 -12.92
N ASP A 135 5.68 -4.43 -13.93
CA ASP A 135 5.61 -3.07 -14.48
C ASP A 135 5.21 -2.01 -13.43
N ARG A 136 4.48 -2.41 -12.38
CA ARG A 136 3.93 -1.52 -11.32
C ARG A 136 4.61 -1.67 -9.96
N SER A 137 5.61 -2.53 -9.87
CA SER A 137 6.42 -2.72 -8.67
C SER A 137 7.89 -2.29 -8.85
N GLY A 138 8.12 -1.26 -9.67
CA GLY A 138 9.42 -0.71 -10.00
C GLY A 138 9.84 -0.90 -11.47
N GLY A 139 8.96 -1.42 -12.32
CA GLY A 139 9.17 -1.53 -13.76
C GLY A 139 8.77 -0.26 -14.52
N LYS A 140 8.36 -0.41 -15.78
CA LYS A 140 8.14 0.72 -16.72
C LYS A 140 7.04 1.70 -16.30
N LEU A 141 6.15 1.32 -15.38
CA LEU A 141 5.07 2.17 -14.86
C LEU A 141 5.35 2.72 -13.46
N GLY A 142 6.57 2.53 -12.94
CA GLY A 142 6.96 2.96 -11.59
C GLY A 142 6.55 1.99 -10.50
N ASN A 143 6.50 2.48 -9.27
CA ASN A 143 6.25 1.63 -8.10
C ASN A 143 5.00 2.10 -7.34
N LYS A 144 3.98 1.25 -7.26
CA LYS A 144 2.76 1.52 -6.49
C LYS A 144 3.02 1.75 -4.99
N GLY A 145 4.09 1.18 -4.45
CA GLY A 145 4.51 1.43 -3.07
C GLY A 145 4.95 2.87 -2.84
N GLU A 146 5.65 3.49 -3.81
CA GLU A 146 6.03 4.91 -3.74
C GLU A 146 4.79 5.81 -3.77
N GLU A 147 3.84 5.55 -4.68
CA GLU A 147 2.55 6.26 -4.71
C GLU A 147 1.83 6.15 -3.36
N CYS A 148 1.74 4.94 -2.79
CA CYS A 148 1.08 4.72 -1.50
C CYS A 148 1.76 5.44 -0.34
N ALA A 149 3.09 5.56 -0.33
CA ALA A 149 3.81 6.31 0.69
C ALA A 149 3.46 7.81 0.62
N VAL A 150 3.44 8.38 -0.58
CA VAL A 150 3.03 9.78 -0.79
C VAL A 150 1.59 10.02 -0.37
N ASP A 151 0.68 9.10 -0.74
CA ASP A 151 -0.72 9.17 -0.34
C ASP A 151 -0.87 9.10 1.19
N ALA A 152 -0.11 8.21 1.86
CA ALA A 152 -0.10 8.08 3.32
C ALA A 152 0.31 9.38 4.01
N ILE A 153 1.42 9.99 3.56
CA ILE A 153 1.90 11.27 4.12
C ILE A 153 0.85 12.37 3.95
N LYS A 154 0.22 12.47 2.77
CA LYS A 154 -0.82 13.47 2.52
C LYS A 154 -2.06 13.25 3.37
N MET A 155 -2.51 11.99 3.49
CA MET A 155 -3.69 11.64 4.29
C MET A 155 -3.46 11.78 5.80
N ALA A 156 -2.23 11.62 6.27
CA ALA A 156 -1.86 11.89 7.66
C ALA A 156 -1.98 13.38 8.06
N LYS A 157 -2.08 14.28 7.08
CA LYS A 157 -2.25 15.74 7.28
C LYS A 157 -3.66 16.23 6.94
N PHE A 158 -4.56 15.33 6.51
CA PHE A 158 -5.94 15.68 6.22
C PHE A 158 -6.70 16.08 7.49
#